data_6ddd1524cd6382dd9127aea5c63ae94e
#
_entry.id   6ddd1524cd6382dd9127aea5c63ae94e
#
_cell.length_a   1.000
_cell.length_b   1.000
_cell.length_c   1.000
_cell.angle_alpha   90.00
_cell.angle_beta   90.00
_cell.angle_gamma   90.00
#
_symmetry.space_group_name_H-M   'P 1'
#
loop_
_entity.id
_entity.type
_entity.pdbx_description
1 polymer ?
#
loop_
_entity_poly.entity_id
_entity_poly.type
_entity_poly.pdbx_seq_one_letter_code
_entity_poly.pdbx_strand_id
1 'polypeptide(L)'
;TAAVAVETAPVLVSYFQGLPDYVSTGQVFTLTMAVSNNGQAAALNAVPSDPGVKGTAAFAVITAPSAATVAGGATSYFTWTLSAYGAGVSSFTSRVTAQDENSGTTILSNIPDSETLTIQAKALLNAALWNAPSVSNNGTTYTVSLTITNAGQASALNVTPVISAVQISGDAVVDLSAATPANASIAGGAAQVFRWTYTAQGSGTIQFSAYASGTDANSTDAVTGTAAYLNIVVQTPAPLFTLPVISALPGQASVGQVITVVLGATNNGLADAADTQGVLSINSGSATLLTSPSPALKNAPANGGYVSFTWTYSADAS
;
A
#
# COMPACT_ATOMS: atom_id res chain seq x y z
N THR A 1 32.32 76.44 15.93
CA THR A 1 31.78 75.44 16.88
C THR A 1 31.46 74.17 16.13
N ALA A 2 32.17 73.08 16.47
CA ALA A 2 31.81 71.74 15.94
C ALA A 2 30.53 71.31 16.66
N ALA A 3 29.51 70.98 15.90
CA ALA A 3 28.29 70.37 16.44
C ALA A 3 28.52 68.85 16.59
N VAL A 4 28.26 68.32 17.75
CA VAL A 4 28.24 66.89 18.04
C VAL A 4 26.79 66.44 17.98
N ALA A 5 26.46 65.48 17.07
CA ALA A 5 25.19 64.82 17.06
C ALA A 5 25.17 63.79 18.21
N VAL A 6 24.12 63.80 19.03
CA VAL A 6 23.89 62.78 20.07
C VAL A 6 22.76 61.93 19.65
N GLU A 7 23.03 60.66 19.47
CA GLU A 7 22.06 59.62 19.03
C GLU A 7 21.64 58.75 20.22
N THR A 8 20.41 58.28 20.20
CA THR A 8 19.99 57.26 21.14
C THR A 8 20.64 55.92 20.80
N ALA A 9 21.11 55.20 21.85
CA ALA A 9 21.71 53.89 21.71
C ALA A 9 20.78 52.89 20.98
N PRO A 10 21.34 51.88 20.31
CA PRO A 10 20.53 50.84 19.66
C PRO A 10 19.61 50.14 20.66
N VAL A 11 18.36 49.92 20.27
CA VAL A 11 17.34 49.14 21.03
C VAL A 11 16.85 48.00 20.11
N LEU A 12 17.37 46.79 20.32
CA LEU A 12 17.06 45.65 19.47
C LEU A 12 15.81 44.91 19.98
N VAL A 13 14.82 44.78 19.09
CA VAL A 13 13.61 43.97 19.28
C VAL A 13 13.60 42.89 18.23
N SER A 14 13.50 41.64 18.69
CA SER A 14 13.53 40.46 17.79
C SER A 14 12.26 39.62 17.91
N TYR A 15 11.86 39.01 16.82
CA TYR A 15 10.76 38.06 16.73
C TYR A 15 10.99 37.04 15.60
N PHE A 16 10.44 35.82 15.74
CA PHE A 16 10.48 34.83 14.68
C PHE A 16 9.32 35.01 13.71
N GLN A 17 9.53 34.61 12.44
CA GLN A 17 8.50 34.64 11.41
C GLN A 17 8.70 33.55 10.37
N GLY A 18 7.61 33.18 9.65
CA GLY A 18 7.68 32.28 8.49
C GLY A 18 8.02 30.83 8.84
N LEU A 19 7.79 30.40 10.10
CA LEU A 19 7.94 29.01 10.49
C LEU A 19 6.78 28.19 9.94
N PRO A 20 7.01 27.03 9.27
CA PRO A 20 5.93 26.15 8.85
C PRO A 20 5.29 25.46 10.06
N ASP A 21 3.99 25.15 10.00
CA ASP A 21 3.30 24.41 11.07
C ASP A 21 3.79 22.97 11.18
N TYR A 22 4.07 22.34 10.03
CA TYR A 22 4.48 20.93 9.92
C TYR A 22 5.67 20.76 8.97
N VAL A 23 6.57 19.84 9.35
CA VAL A 23 7.63 19.32 8.48
C VAL A 23 7.76 17.81 8.71
N SER A 24 8.26 17.08 7.72
CA SER A 24 8.55 15.65 7.86
C SER A 24 9.99 15.38 8.28
N THR A 25 10.24 14.28 8.97
CA THR A 25 11.61 13.82 9.24
C THR A 25 12.40 13.68 7.92
N GLY A 26 13.65 14.18 7.92
CA GLY A 26 14.52 14.29 6.74
C GLY A 26 14.32 15.57 5.94
N GLN A 27 13.30 16.38 6.21
CA GLN A 27 13.03 17.62 5.51
C GLN A 27 13.98 18.74 5.99
N VAL A 28 14.44 19.55 5.05
CA VAL A 28 15.15 20.79 5.32
C VAL A 28 14.15 21.94 5.33
N PHE A 29 14.24 22.81 6.34
CA PHE A 29 13.39 23.98 6.51
C PHE A 29 14.17 25.19 6.99
N THR A 30 13.59 26.38 6.91
CA THR A 30 14.20 27.62 7.36
C THR A 30 13.51 28.17 8.59
N LEU A 31 14.32 28.75 9.48
CA LEU A 31 13.86 29.54 10.63
C LEU A 31 14.39 30.96 10.46
N THR A 32 13.52 31.95 10.41
CA THR A 32 13.89 33.35 10.21
C THR A 32 13.53 34.18 11.44
N MET A 33 14.50 34.99 11.91
CA MET A 33 14.31 35.99 12.95
C MET A 33 14.43 37.38 12.32
N ALA A 34 13.44 38.21 12.52
CA ALA A 34 13.49 39.64 12.25
C ALA A 34 14.04 40.38 13.48
N VAL A 35 14.93 41.31 13.28
CA VAL A 35 15.57 42.14 14.32
C VAL A 35 15.46 43.60 13.92
N SER A 36 14.65 44.34 14.66
CA SER A 36 14.44 45.78 14.49
C SER A 36 15.30 46.59 15.50
N ASN A 37 15.98 47.59 15.02
CA ASN A 37 16.68 48.55 15.87
C ASN A 37 15.84 49.84 16.03
N ASN A 38 15.22 49.98 17.19
CA ASN A 38 14.37 51.16 17.51
C ASN A 38 15.18 52.37 18.04
N GLY A 39 16.53 52.27 18.14
CA GLY A 39 17.43 53.38 18.42
C GLY A 39 17.84 54.14 17.17
N GLN A 40 18.66 55.19 17.37
CA GLN A 40 19.22 56.03 16.27
C GLN A 40 20.61 55.52 15.82
N ALA A 41 21.47 55.14 16.76
CA ALA A 41 22.79 54.59 16.47
C ALA A 41 22.66 53.18 15.88
N ALA A 42 23.60 52.79 14.98
CA ALA A 42 23.62 51.46 14.42
C ALA A 42 24.07 50.40 15.44
N ALA A 43 23.48 49.20 15.33
CA ALA A 43 23.92 48.00 16.02
C ALA A 43 24.87 47.22 15.12
N LEU A 44 26.16 47.24 15.43
CA LEU A 44 27.22 46.62 14.67
C LEU A 44 27.38 45.15 15.05
N ASN A 45 27.78 44.31 14.08
CA ASN A 45 28.07 42.91 14.31
C ASN A 45 26.91 42.13 14.98
N ALA A 46 25.65 42.53 14.71
CA ALA A 46 24.50 41.85 15.24
C ALA A 46 24.50 40.40 14.77
N VAL A 47 24.51 39.46 15.71
CA VAL A 47 24.48 38.03 15.46
C VAL A 47 23.55 37.33 16.46
N PRO A 48 22.58 36.51 15.99
CA PRO A 48 21.76 35.72 16.89
C PRO A 48 22.53 34.48 17.35
N SER A 49 22.26 34.00 18.59
CA SER A 49 22.71 32.68 19.05
C SER A 49 22.05 31.57 18.24
N ASP A 50 22.66 30.38 18.23
CA ASP A 50 21.95 29.19 17.74
C ASP A 50 20.60 29.02 18.44
N PRO A 51 19.59 28.50 17.73
CA PRO A 51 18.24 28.36 18.31
C PRO A 51 18.22 27.44 19.51
N GLY A 52 17.82 27.93 20.66
CA GLY A 52 17.42 27.12 21.80
C GLY A 52 16.10 26.44 21.49
N VAL A 53 15.89 25.22 22.02
CA VAL A 53 14.70 24.38 21.75
C VAL A 53 13.88 24.21 23.02
N LYS A 54 12.58 24.41 22.90
CA LYS A 54 11.59 24.01 23.89
C LYS A 54 10.66 22.98 23.29
N GLY A 55 10.71 21.73 23.77
CA GLY A 55 9.86 20.63 23.28
C GLY A 55 10.61 19.33 23.01
N THR A 56 10.03 18.47 22.18
CA THR A 56 10.48 17.07 21.94
C THR A 56 10.99 16.81 20.54
N ALA A 57 10.73 17.72 19.58
CA ALA A 57 11.22 17.58 18.22
C ALA A 57 12.76 17.73 18.16
N ALA A 58 13.39 17.00 17.25
CA ALA A 58 14.84 17.06 17.07
C ALA A 58 15.22 17.54 15.67
N PHE A 59 16.20 18.44 15.58
CA PHE A 59 16.71 19.00 14.34
C PHE A 59 18.22 19.30 14.47
N ALA A 60 18.88 19.47 13.32
CA ALA A 60 20.27 19.95 13.25
C ALA A 60 20.35 21.27 12.50
N VAL A 61 21.23 22.17 12.94
CA VAL A 61 21.57 23.38 12.21
C VAL A 61 22.52 23.01 11.06
N ILE A 62 22.10 23.26 9.81
CA ILE A 62 22.94 23.07 8.61
C ILE A 62 23.76 24.35 8.39
N THR A 63 23.09 25.51 8.40
CA THR A 63 23.74 26.82 8.26
C THR A 63 23.17 27.79 9.28
N ALA A 64 24.04 28.55 9.93
CA ALA A 64 23.69 29.68 10.79
C ALA A 64 23.83 31.00 10.02
N PRO A 65 23.05 32.04 10.38
CA PRO A 65 23.20 33.35 9.77
C PRO A 65 24.54 34.01 10.14
N SER A 66 25.10 34.80 9.23
CA SER A 66 26.26 35.61 9.50
C SER A 66 25.90 36.92 10.24
N ALA A 67 26.88 37.49 10.93
CA ALA A 67 26.70 38.79 11.57
C ALA A 67 26.40 39.89 10.54
N ALA A 68 25.54 40.83 10.93
CA ALA A 68 25.13 41.96 10.09
C ALA A 68 25.04 43.26 10.92
N THR A 69 25.07 44.42 10.27
CA THR A 69 24.76 45.70 10.90
C THR A 69 23.26 45.96 10.78
N VAL A 70 22.63 46.37 11.89
CA VAL A 70 21.23 46.81 11.93
C VAL A 70 21.22 48.32 12.16
N ALA A 71 21.04 49.11 11.07
CA ALA A 71 21.02 50.56 11.15
C ALA A 71 19.88 51.06 12.07
N GLY A 72 20.04 52.29 12.61
CA GLY A 72 19.00 52.91 13.41
C GLY A 72 17.67 53.01 12.65
N GLY A 73 16.56 52.61 13.25
CA GLY A 73 15.23 52.55 12.64
C GLY A 73 15.01 51.47 11.62
N ALA A 74 16.01 50.59 11.33
CA ALA A 74 15.92 49.54 10.34
C ALA A 74 15.63 48.18 10.93
N THR A 75 15.23 47.21 10.06
CA THR A 75 15.04 45.80 10.39
C THR A 75 15.94 44.92 9.51
N SER A 76 16.65 43.98 10.11
CA SER A 76 17.43 42.95 9.43
C SER A 76 16.86 41.56 9.70
N TYR A 77 17.10 40.62 8.77
CA TYR A 77 16.60 39.24 8.85
C TYR A 77 17.78 38.29 8.96
N PHE A 78 17.67 37.37 9.92
CA PHE A 78 18.64 36.32 10.18
C PHE A 78 17.97 34.96 9.96
N THR A 79 18.53 34.15 9.05
CA THR A 79 17.92 32.89 8.66
C THR A 79 18.85 31.73 8.92
N TRP A 80 18.36 30.72 9.65
CA TRP A 80 18.98 29.40 9.77
C TRP A 80 18.38 28.45 8.77
N THR A 81 19.19 27.52 8.27
CA THR A 81 18.74 26.33 7.56
C THR A 81 18.86 25.14 8.51
N LEU A 82 17.78 24.43 8.72
CA LEU A 82 17.65 23.33 9.69
C LEU A 82 17.23 22.06 8.99
N SER A 83 17.66 20.89 9.51
CA SER A 83 17.21 19.56 9.07
C SER A 83 16.46 18.87 10.21
N ALA A 84 15.22 18.44 9.95
CA ALA A 84 14.41 17.70 10.91
C ALA A 84 14.84 16.22 10.95
N TYR A 85 15.12 15.64 12.14
CA TYR A 85 15.44 14.21 12.25
C TYR A 85 14.66 13.46 13.34
N GLY A 86 14.02 14.15 14.27
CA GLY A 86 13.21 13.54 15.34
C GLY A 86 11.79 14.10 15.36
N ALA A 87 10.79 13.22 15.28
CA ALA A 87 9.38 13.59 15.36
C ALA A 87 9.04 14.15 16.77
N GLY A 88 8.18 15.17 16.80
CA GLY A 88 7.77 15.84 18.04
C GLY A 88 7.28 17.25 17.79
N VAL A 89 7.01 18.00 18.86
CA VAL A 89 6.56 19.39 18.80
C VAL A 89 7.58 20.25 19.54
N SER A 90 7.98 21.37 18.95
CA SER A 90 8.94 22.29 19.56
C SER A 90 8.68 23.73 19.15
N SER A 91 9.13 24.68 19.98
CA SER A 91 9.32 26.07 19.65
C SER A 91 10.80 26.45 19.80
N PHE A 92 11.18 27.57 19.21
CA PHE A 92 12.57 28.05 19.17
C PHE A 92 12.71 29.34 19.97
N THR A 93 13.88 29.52 20.57
CA THR A 93 14.30 30.76 21.21
C THR A 93 15.67 31.15 20.69
N SER A 94 15.94 32.44 20.57
CA SER A 94 17.28 32.96 20.27
C SER A 94 17.40 34.41 20.80
N ARG A 95 18.63 34.87 20.99
CA ARG A 95 18.95 36.23 21.36
C ARG A 95 20.01 36.78 20.42
N VAL A 96 19.83 38.04 20.04
CA VAL A 96 20.84 38.77 19.22
C VAL A 96 21.77 39.51 20.18
N THR A 97 23.08 39.40 19.89
CA THR A 97 24.14 40.18 20.48
C THR A 97 24.71 41.13 19.42
N ALA A 98 24.90 42.40 19.78
CA ALA A 98 25.48 43.42 18.89
C ALA A 98 26.32 44.41 19.69
N GLN A 99 26.97 45.35 19.02
CA GLN A 99 27.72 46.45 19.61
C GLN A 99 27.14 47.80 19.15
N ASP A 100 26.99 48.72 20.09
CA ASP A 100 26.63 50.11 19.79
C ASP A 100 27.77 50.81 19.02
N GLU A 101 27.44 51.39 17.86
CA GLU A 101 28.41 52.03 16.94
C GLU A 101 29.19 53.16 17.64
N ASN A 102 28.51 53.95 18.53
CA ASN A 102 29.10 55.13 19.11
C ASN A 102 29.89 54.83 20.40
N SER A 103 29.40 53.91 21.23
CA SER A 103 30.01 53.62 22.52
C SER A 103 30.81 52.31 22.57
N GLY A 104 30.63 51.41 21.60
CA GLY A 104 31.20 50.07 21.60
C GLY A 104 30.59 49.11 22.66
N THR A 105 29.56 49.55 23.38
CA THR A 105 28.92 48.71 24.43
C THR A 105 28.14 47.58 23.81
N THR A 106 28.12 46.42 24.49
CA THR A 106 27.33 45.25 24.05
C THR A 106 25.84 45.52 24.24
N ILE A 107 25.07 45.31 23.21
CA ILE A 107 23.62 45.38 23.15
C ILE A 107 23.02 43.97 23.00
N LEU A 108 21.95 43.68 23.75
CA LEU A 108 21.24 42.41 23.67
C LEU A 108 19.79 42.67 23.25
N SER A 109 19.23 41.84 22.42
CA SER A 109 17.78 41.83 22.14
C SER A 109 17.00 41.16 23.26
N ASN A 110 15.64 41.24 23.21
CA ASN A 110 14.75 40.29 23.88
C ASN A 110 15.02 38.85 23.44
N ILE A 111 14.44 37.88 24.13
CA ILE A 111 14.44 36.45 23.73
C ILE A 111 13.01 36.13 23.34
N PRO A 112 12.68 36.14 22.05
CA PRO A 112 11.37 35.73 21.58
C PRO A 112 11.22 34.21 21.61
N ASP A 113 10.01 33.72 21.79
CA ASP A 113 9.59 32.36 21.48
C ASP A 113 9.00 32.37 20.06
N SER A 114 9.30 31.35 19.25
CA SER A 114 8.60 31.12 17.97
C SER A 114 7.20 30.53 18.20
N GLU A 115 6.41 30.48 17.16
CA GLU A 115 5.27 29.58 17.09
C GLU A 115 5.75 28.12 17.15
N THR A 116 4.83 27.19 17.37
CA THR A 116 5.17 25.76 17.47
C THR A 116 5.33 25.15 16.09
N LEU A 117 6.40 24.37 15.93
CA LEU A 117 6.63 23.49 14.78
C LEU A 117 6.36 22.04 15.19
N THR A 118 5.59 21.32 14.39
CA THR A 118 5.43 19.87 14.53
C THR A 118 6.27 19.14 13.49
N ILE A 119 7.24 18.33 13.93
CA ILE A 119 7.99 17.40 13.07
C ILE A 119 7.28 16.06 13.11
N GLN A 120 6.82 15.58 11.95
CA GLN A 120 6.12 14.32 11.79
C GLN A 120 7.05 13.26 11.17
N ALA A 121 6.89 11.99 11.57
CA ALA A 121 7.49 10.89 10.81
C ALA A 121 6.95 10.92 9.38
N LYS A 122 7.85 10.87 8.39
CA LYS A 122 7.50 10.86 6.96
C LYS A 122 6.49 9.76 6.64
N ALA A 123 5.61 9.99 5.68
CA ALA A 123 4.67 8.98 5.20
C ALA A 123 5.41 7.70 4.78
N LEU A 124 4.89 6.54 5.23
CA LEU A 124 5.46 5.21 4.96
C LEU A 124 4.34 4.25 4.54
N LEU A 125 4.33 3.86 3.26
CA LEU A 125 3.30 3.01 2.70
C LEU A 125 3.66 1.53 2.82
N ASN A 126 2.79 0.75 3.46
CA ASN A 126 2.89 -0.71 3.55
C ASN A 126 1.72 -1.34 2.78
N ALA A 127 2.03 -2.35 1.95
CA ALA A 127 1.07 -3.02 1.07
C ALA A 127 0.73 -4.42 1.57
N ALA A 128 -0.55 -4.82 1.46
CA ALA A 128 -1.02 -6.17 1.70
C ALA A 128 -2.07 -6.55 0.64
N LEU A 129 -1.81 -7.62 -0.14
CA LEU A 129 -2.75 -8.20 -1.10
C LEU A 129 -3.62 -9.27 -0.42
N TRP A 130 -4.92 -9.28 -0.77
CA TRP A 130 -5.87 -10.23 -0.23
C TRP A 130 -7.13 -10.35 -1.11
N ASN A 131 -8.09 -11.19 -0.70
CA ASN A 131 -9.41 -11.38 -1.31
C ASN A 131 -9.41 -11.99 -2.73
N ALA A 132 -8.28 -12.49 -3.25
CA ALA A 132 -8.31 -13.36 -4.40
C ALA A 132 -8.38 -14.82 -3.89
N PRO A 133 -9.27 -15.67 -4.45
CA PRO A 133 -9.29 -17.08 -4.08
C PRO A 133 -7.98 -17.74 -4.53
N SER A 134 -7.49 -18.69 -3.75
CA SER A 134 -6.27 -19.46 -4.10
C SER A 134 -6.42 -20.23 -5.41
N VAL A 135 -7.69 -20.57 -5.76
CA VAL A 135 -8.06 -21.23 -7.01
C VAL A 135 -9.15 -20.42 -7.70
N SER A 136 -8.94 -20.09 -8.97
CA SER A 136 -9.87 -19.37 -9.85
C SER A 136 -10.24 -20.24 -11.05
N ASN A 137 -11.52 -20.25 -11.41
CA ASN A 137 -11.97 -20.98 -12.61
C ASN A 137 -11.82 -20.10 -13.86
N ASN A 138 -11.37 -20.70 -14.96
CA ASN A 138 -11.33 -20.06 -16.27
C ASN A 138 -12.70 -19.48 -16.65
N GLY A 139 -12.72 -18.26 -17.19
CA GLY A 139 -13.93 -17.51 -17.56
C GLY A 139 -14.69 -16.88 -16.40
N THR A 140 -14.27 -17.07 -15.16
CA THR A 140 -14.96 -16.49 -13.98
C THR A 140 -14.27 -15.19 -13.53
N THR A 141 -15.09 -14.23 -13.14
CA THR A 141 -14.61 -12.93 -12.63
C THR A 141 -14.53 -12.96 -11.11
N TYR A 142 -13.41 -12.50 -10.57
CA TYR A 142 -13.10 -12.41 -9.15
C TYR A 142 -12.63 -11.01 -8.78
N THR A 143 -12.48 -10.76 -7.48
CA THR A 143 -11.92 -9.51 -6.97
C THR A 143 -10.58 -9.77 -6.29
N VAL A 144 -9.58 -8.91 -6.55
CA VAL A 144 -8.36 -8.81 -5.76
C VAL A 144 -8.32 -7.46 -5.08
N SER A 145 -7.89 -7.42 -3.83
CA SER A 145 -7.86 -6.21 -2.99
C SER A 145 -6.43 -5.95 -2.50
N LEU A 146 -6.05 -4.68 -2.50
CA LEU A 146 -4.80 -4.17 -1.94
C LEU A 146 -5.13 -3.22 -0.79
N THR A 147 -4.68 -3.53 0.41
CA THR A 147 -4.71 -2.59 1.52
C THR A 147 -3.37 -1.88 1.58
N ILE A 148 -3.40 -0.55 1.54
CA ILE A 148 -2.24 0.30 1.79
C ILE A 148 -2.42 0.97 3.14
N THR A 149 -1.49 0.75 4.05
CA THR A 149 -1.43 1.39 5.37
C THR A 149 -0.32 2.43 5.36
N ASN A 150 -0.62 3.66 5.76
CA ASN A 150 0.40 4.68 6.00
C ASN A 150 0.89 4.55 7.46
N ALA A 151 2.05 3.94 7.66
CA ALA A 151 2.66 3.78 8.97
C ALA A 151 3.40 5.03 9.48
N GLY A 152 3.51 6.09 8.66
CA GLY A 152 4.05 7.38 9.04
C GLY A 152 3.03 8.22 9.82
N GLN A 153 3.44 9.43 10.23
CA GLN A 153 2.58 10.43 10.87
C GLN A 153 2.06 11.48 9.86
N ALA A 154 2.90 11.86 8.90
CA ALA A 154 2.48 12.73 7.82
C ALA A 154 1.51 12.01 6.89
N SER A 155 0.55 12.74 6.31
CA SER A 155 -0.36 12.17 5.31
C SER A 155 0.39 11.83 4.02
N ALA A 156 0.01 10.73 3.38
CA ALA A 156 0.41 10.42 2.01
C ALA A 156 -0.69 10.92 1.06
N LEU A 157 -0.33 11.80 0.12
CA LEU A 157 -1.25 12.41 -0.84
C LEU A 157 -1.18 11.69 -2.19
N ASN A 158 -2.31 11.70 -2.93
CA ASN A 158 -2.41 11.16 -4.28
C ASN A 158 -1.87 9.72 -4.40
N VAL A 159 -2.12 8.91 -3.38
CA VAL A 159 -1.67 7.52 -3.36
C VAL A 159 -2.37 6.74 -4.47
N THR A 160 -1.59 6.32 -5.46
CA THR A 160 -2.05 5.59 -6.65
C THR A 160 -1.56 4.15 -6.56
N PRO A 161 -2.47 3.15 -6.59
CA PRO A 161 -2.09 1.75 -6.55
C PRO A 161 -1.63 1.26 -7.92
N VAL A 162 -0.66 0.35 -7.91
CA VAL A 162 -0.16 -0.35 -9.10
C VAL A 162 -0.28 -1.84 -8.85
N ILE A 163 -0.83 -2.58 -9.81
CA ILE A 163 -0.88 -4.04 -9.79
C ILE A 163 -0.36 -4.60 -11.10
N SER A 164 0.33 -5.72 -11.03
CA SER A 164 0.70 -6.53 -12.16
C SER A 164 0.37 -8.00 -11.89
N ALA A 165 0.13 -8.75 -12.96
CA ALA A 165 -0.08 -10.19 -12.92
C ALA A 165 0.96 -10.84 -13.82
N VAL A 166 1.73 -11.78 -13.27
CA VAL A 166 2.81 -12.48 -13.98
C VAL A 166 2.47 -13.97 -14.02
N GLN A 167 2.52 -14.55 -15.20
CA GLN A 167 2.39 -15.99 -15.41
C GLN A 167 3.62 -16.70 -14.83
N ILE A 168 3.39 -17.64 -13.92
CA ILE A 168 4.44 -18.47 -13.32
C ILE A 168 4.51 -19.84 -14.00
N SER A 169 3.36 -20.39 -14.37
CA SER A 169 3.30 -21.69 -15.08
C SER A 169 2.03 -21.81 -15.93
N GLY A 170 2.02 -22.75 -16.88
CA GLY A 170 0.89 -23.03 -17.77
C GLY A 170 0.69 -21.93 -18.81
N ASP A 171 -0.55 -21.69 -19.20
CA ASP A 171 -1.00 -20.65 -20.15
C ASP A 171 -1.98 -19.65 -19.51
N ALA A 172 -2.02 -19.62 -18.19
CA ALA A 172 -2.93 -18.75 -17.44
C ALA A 172 -2.63 -17.27 -17.67
N VAL A 173 -3.68 -16.49 -17.91
CA VAL A 173 -3.66 -15.02 -18.01
C VAL A 173 -4.85 -14.43 -17.25
N VAL A 174 -4.78 -13.16 -16.92
CA VAL A 174 -5.88 -12.44 -16.27
C VAL A 174 -6.08 -11.08 -16.93
N ASP A 175 -7.35 -10.71 -17.13
CA ASP A 175 -7.76 -9.37 -17.52
C ASP A 175 -8.14 -8.58 -16.25
N LEU A 176 -7.42 -7.51 -15.98
CA LEU A 176 -7.61 -6.65 -14.80
C LEU A 176 -8.41 -5.41 -15.16
N SER A 177 -9.40 -5.07 -14.33
CA SER A 177 -10.08 -3.76 -14.41
C SER A 177 -9.17 -2.61 -13.99
N ALA A 178 -9.66 -1.37 -14.08
CA ALA A 178 -9.06 -0.24 -13.37
C ALA A 178 -9.24 -0.37 -11.86
N ALA A 179 -8.34 0.26 -11.10
CA ALA A 179 -8.43 0.31 -9.64
C ALA A 179 -9.64 1.12 -9.16
N THR A 180 -10.26 0.69 -8.07
CA THR A 180 -11.34 1.44 -7.41
C THR A 180 -11.05 1.54 -5.90
N PRO A 181 -10.86 2.77 -5.34
CA PRO A 181 -10.71 4.04 -6.06
C PRO A 181 -9.43 4.08 -6.91
N ALA A 182 -9.34 5.01 -7.88
CA ALA A 182 -8.15 5.16 -8.73
C ALA A 182 -6.95 5.74 -7.97
N ASN A 183 -7.20 6.62 -7.00
CA ASN A 183 -6.23 7.15 -6.03
C ASN A 183 -6.94 7.57 -4.74
N ALA A 184 -6.17 7.86 -3.71
CA ALA A 184 -6.68 8.36 -2.43
C ALA A 184 -5.57 9.11 -1.66
N SER A 185 -5.96 9.96 -0.70
CA SER A 185 -5.05 10.44 0.34
C SER A 185 -5.21 9.59 1.58
N ILE A 186 -4.10 9.20 2.22
CA ILE A 186 -4.08 8.31 3.39
C ILE A 186 -3.42 9.06 4.56
N ALA A 187 -4.21 9.41 5.57
CA ALA A 187 -3.69 10.06 6.77
C ALA A 187 -2.67 9.17 7.50
N GLY A 188 -1.81 9.79 8.31
CA GLY A 188 -0.87 9.06 9.16
C GLY A 188 -1.59 8.05 10.06
N GLY A 189 -1.12 6.82 10.12
CA GLY A 189 -1.72 5.70 10.85
C GLY A 189 -2.98 5.09 10.22
N ALA A 190 -3.51 5.66 9.12
CA ALA A 190 -4.72 5.17 8.45
C ALA A 190 -4.39 4.16 7.32
N ALA A 191 -5.44 3.50 6.83
CA ALA A 191 -5.35 2.57 5.71
C ALA A 191 -6.43 2.85 4.66
N GLN A 192 -6.13 2.51 3.41
CA GLN A 192 -7.03 2.56 2.27
C GLN A 192 -7.03 1.23 1.53
N VAL A 193 -8.21 0.77 1.11
CA VAL A 193 -8.36 -0.43 0.29
C VAL A 193 -8.63 -0.02 -1.15
N PHE A 194 -7.83 -0.58 -2.06
CA PHE A 194 -8.01 -0.51 -3.50
C PHE A 194 -8.45 -1.88 -4.01
N ARG A 195 -9.33 -1.92 -5.02
CA ARG A 195 -9.88 -3.16 -5.57
C ARG A 195 -9.80 -3.17 -7.07
N TRP A 196 -9.58 -4.37 -7.61
CA TRP A 196 -9.70 -4.69 -9.03
C TRP A 196 -10.58 -5.92 -9.17
N THR A 197 -11.34 -5.97 -10.24
CA THR A 197 -11.88 -7.24 -10.72
C THR A 197 -10.92 -7.83 -11.74
N TYR A 198 -10.81 -9.15 -11.77
CA TYR A 198 -10.06 -9.85 -12.79
C TYR A 198 -10.86 -11.05 -13.31
N THR A 199 -10.73 -11.32 -14.60
CA THR A 199 -11.27 -12.53 -15.25
C THR A 199 -10.10 -13.44 -15.58
N ALA A 200 -10.12 -14.65 -14.99
CA ALA A 200 -9.08 -15.64 -15.21
C ALA A 200 -9.32 -16.38 -16.53
N GLN A 201 -8.27 -16.64 -17.33
CA GLN A 201 -8.30 -17.37 -18.58
C GLN A 201 -7.15 -18.37 -18.63
N GLY A 202 -7.30 -19.46 -19.41
CA GLY A 202 -6.30 -20.53 -19.51
C GLY A 202 -6.22 -21.41 -18.27
N SER A 203 -5.03 -21.97 -18.01
CA SER A 203 -4.74 -22.82 -16.84
C SER A 203 -3.30 -22.64 -16.39
N GLY A 204 -3.05 -22.71 -15.09
CA GLY A 204 -1.71 -22.54 -14.52
C GLY A 204 -1.68 -21.65 -13.30
N THR A 205 -0.50 -21.09 -12.98
CA THR A 205 -0.30 -20.23 -11.81
C THR A 205 0.00 -18.81 -12.24
N ILE A 206 -0.69 -17.84 -11.66
CA ILE A 206 -0.47 -16.40 -11.77
C ILE A 206 0.01 -15.88 -10.42
N GLN A 207 1.01 -14.99 -10.44
CA GLN A 207 1.41 -14.18 -9.30
C GLN A 207 0.95 -12.74 -9.51
N PHE A 208 0.14 -12.24 -8.60
CA PHE A 208 -0.10 -10.81 -8.46
C PHE A 208 1.03 -10.16 -7.67
N SER A 209 1.48 -8.99 -8.14
CA SER A 209 2.38 -8.10 -7.43
C SER A 209 1.75 -6.72 -7.37
N ALA A 210 1.61 -6.13 -6.18
CA ALA A 210 1.01 -4.80 -6.06
C ALA A 210 1.70 -3.95 -4.99
N TYR A 211 1.76 -2.65 -5.26
CA TYR A 211 2.25 -1.61 -4.37
C TYR A 211 1.48 -0.31 -4.63
N ALA A 212 1.80 0.75 -3.91
CA ALA A 212 1.29 2.07 -4.20
C ALA A 212 2.38 3.12 -4.06
N SER A 213 2.23 4.24 -4.78
CA SER A 213 3.08 5.42 -4.67
C SER A 213 2.25 6.67 -4.49
N GLY A 214 2.82 7.68 -3.84
CA GLY A 214 2.20 8.97 -3.58
C GLY A 214 3.25 10.00 -3.20
N THR A 215 2.84 11.07 -2.52
CA THR A 215 3.73 12.11 -2.00
C THR A 215 3.47 12.36 -0.52
N ASP A 216 4.53 12.65 0.23
CA ASP A 216 4.44 13.12 1.62
C ASP A 216 3.83 14.52 1.67
N ALA A 217 2.86 14.76 2.54
CA ALA A 217 2.11 16.02 2.59
C ALA A 217 2.96 17.23 3.00
N ASN A 218 3.99 17.04 3.84
CA ASN A 218 4.81 18.14 4.35
C ASN A 218 6.02 18.41 3.47
N SER A 219 6.75 17.36 3.07
CA SER A 219 7.99 17.50 2.28
C SER A 219 7.75 17.53 0.77
N THR A 220 6.58 17.09 0.30
CA THR A 220 6.26 16.84 -1.12
C THR A 220 7.11 15.76 -1.80
N ASP A 221 7.95 15.07 -1.04
CA ASP A 221 8.78 13.98 -1.55
C ASP A 221 7.92 12.78 -1.99
N ALA A 222 8.38 12.10 -3.03
CA ALA A 222 7.77 10.83 -3.43
C ALA A 222 7.91 9.76 -2.32
N VAL A 223 6.83 9.02 -2.10
CA VAL A 223 6.81 7.85 -1.23
C VAL A 223 6.30 6.65 -2.02
N THR A 224 7.00 5.52 -1.92
CA THR A 224 6.64 4.28 -2.60
C THR A 224 6.67 3.13 -1.59
N GLY A 225 5.58 2.37 -1.57
CA GLY A 225 5.48 1.19 -0.71
C GLY A 225 6.24 -0.01 -1.28
N THR A 226 6.59 -0.95 -0.40
CA THR A 226 7.11 -2.27 -0.82
C THR A 226 6.01 -3.07 -1.48
N ALA A 227 6.34 -3.86 -2.52
CA ALA A 227 5.37 -4.70 -3.20
C ALA A 227 4.90 -5.86 -2.31
N ALA A 228 3.60 -6.15 -2.35
CA ALA A 228 2.98 -7.35 -1.81
C ALA A 228 2.73 -8.35 -2.95
N TYR A 229 2.77 -9.65 -2.64
CA TYR A 229 2.63 -10.73 -3.62
C TYR A 229 1.51 -11.69 -3.20
N LEU A 230 0.78 -12.22 -4.20
CA LEU A 230 -0.26 -13.22 -4.00
C LEU A 230 -0.31 -14.17 -5.20
N ASN A 231 -0.26 -15.47 -4.97
CA ASN A 231 -0.37 -16.47 -6.02
C ASN A 231 -1.80 -17.01 -6.08
N ILE A 232 -2.30 -17.22 -7.31
CA ILE A 232 -3.53 -17.93 -7.59
C ILE A 232 -3.28 -19.05 -8.59
N VAL A 233 -4.06 -20.12 -8.52
CA VAL A 233 -4.08 -21.18 -9.53
C VAL A 233 -5.33 -20.98 -10.39
N VAL A 234 -5.16 -20.85 -11.70
CA VAL A 234 -6.26 -20.84 -12.67
C VAL A 234 -6.48 -22.26 -13.14
N GLN A 235 -7.71 -22.75 -13.05
CA GLN A 235 -8.11 -24.07 -13.50
C GLN A 235 -9.01 -23.96 -14.71
N THR A 236 -8.83 -24.86 -15.69
CA THR A 236 -9.83 -25.01 -16.75
C THR A 236 -11.09 -25.59 -16.13
N PRO A 237 -12.27 -24.95 -16.33
CA PRO A 237 -13.50 -25.51 -15.86
C PRO A 237 -13.91 -26.60 -16.84
N ALA A 238 -13.67 -27.79 -16.58
CA ALA A 238 -14.43 -28.94 -16.97
C ALA A 238 -13.76 -30.15 -16.35
N PRO A 239 -14.51 -31.03 -15.75
CA PRO A 239 -14.02 -32.36 -15.53
C PRO A 239 -13.67 -32.95 -16.90
N LEU A 240 -12.46 -33.39 -17.07
CA LEU A 240 -12.04 -34.13 -18.24
C LEU A 240 -12.14 -35.62 -17.92
N PHE A 241 -13.27 -36.24 -18.26
CA PHE A 241 -13.37 -37.69 -18.16
C PHE A 241 -12.60 -38.35 -19.29
N THR A 242 -11.58 -39.16 -18.95
CA THR A 242 -10.96 -40.10 -19.90
C THR A 242 -11.91 -41.24 -20.18
N LEU A 243 -11.69 -41.92 -21.32
CA LEU A 243 -12.50 -43.02 -21.84
C LEU A 243 -13.08 -43.87 -20.70
N PRO A 244 -14.41 -43.90 -20.55
CA PRO A 244 -15.04 -44.68 -19.49
C PRO A 244 -14.76 -46.20 -19.73
N VAL A 245 -14.49 -46.88 -18.62
CA VAL A 245 -14.33 -48.35 -18.66
C VAL A 245 -15.68 -48.94 -18.27
N ILE A 246 -16.21 -49.76 -19.14
CA ILE A 246 -17.43 -50.53 -18.88
C ILE A 246 -17.10 -52.03 -18.77
N SER A 247 -17.66 -52.66 -17.77
CA SER A 247 -17.55 -54.10 -17.58
C SER A 247 -18.92 -54.70 -17.25
N ALA A 248 -19.16 -55.91 -17.74
CA ALA A 248 -20.36 -56.66 -17.44
C ALA A 248 -19.98 -58.09 -16.98
N LEU A 249 -20.59 -58.52 -15.90
CA LEU A 249 -20.41 -59.84 -15.28
C LEU A 249 -21.72 -60.48 -15.00
N PRO A 250 -21.95 -61.76 -15.43
CA PRO A 250 -21.06 -62.57 -16.23
C PRO A 250 -21.02 -62.09 -17.70
N GLY A 251 -19.93 -62.40 -18.46
CA GLY A 251 -19.76 -62.01 -19.86
C GLY A 251 -20.69 -62.80 -20.82
N GLN A 252 -21.32 -63.87 -20.34
CA GLN A 252 -22.37 -64.64 -21.01
C GLN A 252 -23.41 -65.00 -19.97
N ALA A 253 -24.69 -64.87 -20.31
CA ALA A 253 -25.80 -65.10 -19.36
C ALA A 253 -26.88 -65.94 -20.00
N SER A 254 -27.52 -66.80 -19.20
CA SER A 254 -28.77 -67.49 -19.53
C SER A 254 -29.97 -66.59 -19.25
N VAL A 255 -31.08 -66.83 -19.94
CA VAL A 255 -32.34 -66.10 -19.70
C VAL A 255 -32.69 -66.14 -18.21
N GLY A 256 -33.05 -64.99 -17.65
CA GLY A 256 -33.37 -64.80 -16.20
C GLY A 256 -32.13 -64.63 -15.30
N GLN A 257 -30.91 -64.79 -15.81
CA GLN A 257 -29.72 -64.59 -15.01
C GLN A 257 -29.42 -63.10 -14.79
N VAL A 258 -28.96 -62.76 -13.59
CA VAL A 258 -28.57 -61.37 -13.26
C VAL A 258 -27.21 -61.04 -13.84
N ILE A 259 -27.15 -59.92 -14.52
CA ILE A 259 -25.94 -59.32 -15.06
C ILE A 259 -25.64 -58.04 -14.31
N THR A 260 -24.43 -57.89 -13.78
CA THR A 260 -23.96 -56.65 -13.14
C THR A 260 -23.11 -55.88 -14.15
N VAL A 261 -23.50 -54.63 -14.41
CA VAL A 261 -22.76 -53.72 -15.31
C VAL A 261 -22.17 -52.59 -14.45
N VAL A 262 -20.88 -52.37 -14.58
CA VAL A 262 -20.14 -51.31 -13.93
C VAL A 262 -19.55 -50.39 -14.97
N LEU A 263 -19.87 -49.09 -14.82
CA LEU A 263 -19.23 -47.98 -15.57
C LEU A 263 -18.31 -47.25 -14.62
N GLY A 264 -17.01 -47.21 -14.97
CA GLY A 264 -15.98 -46.43 -14.27
C GLY A 264 -15.52 -45.24 -15.09
N ALA A 265 -15.34 -44.11 -14.50
CA ALA A 265 -14.79 -42.92 -15.15
C ALA A 265 -13.81 -42.18 -14.20
N THR A 266 -12.71 -41.68 -14.79
CA THR A 266 -11.69 -40.91 -14.07
C THR A 266 -11.73 -39.46 -14.50
N ASN A 267 -11.83 -38.55 -13.57
CA ASN A 267 -11.71 -37.09 -13.82
C ASN A 267 -10.24 -36.68 -13.80
N ASN A 268 -9.64 -36.54 -14.96
CA ASN A 268 -8.27 -36.00 -15.13
C ASN A 268 -8.23 -34.47 -15.31
N GLY A 269 -9.40 -33.80 -15.18
CA GLY A 269 -9.47 -32.35 -15.18
C GLY A 269 -8.91 -31.75 -13.89
N LEU A 270 -8.62 -30.46 -13.91
CA LEU A 270 -8.09 -29.70 -12.76
C LEU A 270 -9.20 -29.17 -11.84
N ALA A 271 -10.46 -29.38 -12.17
CA ALA A 271 -11.62 -29.05 -11.34
C ALA A 271 -12.45 -30.29 -10.98
N ASP A 272 -13.08 -30.27 -9.81
CA ASP A 272 -14.00 -31.33 -9.38
C ASP A 272 -15.23 -31.38 -10.30
N ALA A 273 -15.69 -32.57 -10.64
CA ALA A 273 -16.97 -32.77 -11.30
C ALA A 273 -18.03 -33.07 -10.24
N ALA A 274 -18.82 -32.06 -9.92
CA ALA A 274 -19.99 -32.24 -9.06
C ALA A 274 -21.13 -32.95 -9.84
N ASP A 275 -21.97 -33.69 -9.11
CA ASP A 275 -23.20 -34.29 -9.62
C ASP A 275 -23.02 -35.13 -10.91
N THR A 276 -21.90 -35.84 -11.01
CA THR A 276 -21.62 -36.74 -12.14
C THR A 276 -22.63 -37.86 -12.14
N GLN A 277 -23.24 -38.12 -13.30
CA GLN A 277 -24.22 -39.18 -13.54
C GLN A 277 -23.72 -40.16 -14.59
N GLY A 278 -23.86 -41.47 -14.30
CA GLY A 278 -23.66 -42.53 -15.29
C GLY A 278 -24.94 -42.76 -16.11
N VAL A 279 -24.79 -42.81 -17.45
CA VAL A 279 -25.89 -43.18 -18.34
C VAL A 279 -25.47 -44.41 -19.14
N LEU A 280 -26.35 -45.41 -19.16
CA LEU A 280 -26.13 -46.69 -19.87
C LEU A 280 -27.27 -46.94 -20.82
N SER A 281 -26.96 -47.39 -22.04
CA SER A 281 -27.92 -47.83 -23.05
C SER A 281 -27.53 -49.23 -23.58
N ILE A 282 -28.53 -50.05 -23.87
CA ILE A 282 -28.33 -51.35 -24.50
C ILE A 282 -28.45 -51.15 -26.00
N ASN A 283 -27.38 -51.45 -26.77
CA ASN A 283 -27.35 -51.23 -28.20
C ASN A 283 -27.86 -52.47 -29.00
N SER A 284 -27.77 -53.65 -28.42
CA SER A 284 -28.26 -54.89 -29.03
C SER A 284 -28.58 -55.92 -27.99
N GLY A 285 -29.52 -56.81 -28.29
CA GLY A 285 -30.06 -57.78 -27.32
C GLY A 285 -31.15 -57.19 -26.42
N SER A 286 -31.61 -57.95 -25.44
CA SER A 286 -32.65 -57.53 -24.48
C SER A 286 -32.25 -57.88 -23.07
N ALA A 287 -32.46 -56.93 -22.15
CA ALA A 287 -32.30 -57.11 -20.71
C ALA A 287 -33.17 -56.14 -19.94
N THR A 288 -33.82 -56.61 -18.88
CA THR A 288 -34.67 -55.84 -18.01
C THR A 288 -33.86 -55.25 -16.85
N LEU A 289 -33.92 -53.94 -16.64
CA LEU A 289 -33.25 -53.24 -15.54
C LEU A 289 -33.85 -53.68 -14.23
N LEU A 290 -33.02 -54.16 -13.30
CA LEU A 290 -33.38 -54.52 -11.93
C LEU A 290 -33.06 -53.45 -10.92
N THR A 291 -31.83 -52.89 -10.99
CA THR A 291 -31.41 -51.80 -10.09
C THR A 291 -30.64 -50.75 -10.85
N SER A 292 -30.91 -49.47 -10.49
CA SER A 292 -30.14 -48.29 -10.92
C SER A 292 -29.01 -48.00 -9.94
N PRO A 293 -28.01 -47.20 -10.30
CA PRO A 293 -26.93 -46.80 -9.38
C PRO A 293 -27.46 -46.07 -8.15
N SER A 294 -26.87 -46.38 -7.00
CA SER A 294 -27.16 -45.69 -5.73
C SER A 294 -25.82 -45.34 -5.04
N PRO A 295 -25.59 -44.06 -4.74
CA PRO A 295 -26.34 -42.87 -5.20
C PRO A 295 -26.28 -42.68 -6.71
N ALA A 296 -27.32 -42.06 -7.29
CA ALA A 296 -27.39 -41.78 -8.74
C ALA A 296 -26.40 -40.69 -9.18
N LEU A 297 -26.10 -39.76 -8.29
CA LEU A 297 -25.14 -38.68 -8.49
C LEU A 297 -23.93 -38.88 -7.59
N LYS A 298 -22.74 -38.63 -8.13
CA LYS A 298 -21.46 -38.75 -7.41
C LYS A 298 -20.54 -37.58 -7.77
N ASN A 299 -19.71 -37.14 -6.83
CA ASN A 299 -18.65 -36.17 -7.11
C ASN A 299 -17.39 -36.92 -7.52
N ALA A 300 -16.81 -36.52 -8.66
CA ALA A 300 -15.50 -36.99 -9.11
C ALA A 300 -14.46 -35.90 -8.85
N PRO A 301 -13.60 -36.06 -7.82
CA PRO A 301 -12.53 -35.08 -7.54
C PRO A 301 -11.61 -34.86 -8.73
N ALA A 302 -11.00 -33.66 -8.78
CA ALA A 302 -9.97 -33.33 -9.77
C ALA A 302 -8.76 -34.28 -9.67
N ASN A 303 -7.88 -34.23 -10.67
CA ASN A 303 -6.55 -34.86 -10.68
C ASN A 303 -6.57 -36.38 -10.47
N GLY A 304 -7.43 -37.08 -11.19
CA GLY A 304 -7.49 -38.54 -11.16
C GLY A 304 -8.57 -39.11 -10.25
N GLY A 305 -9.50 -38.28 -9.74
CA GLY A 305 -10.64 -38.75 -8.98
C GLY A 305 -11.48 -39.74 -9.78
N TYR A 306 -11.76 -40.92 -9.21
CA TYR A 306 -12.49 -42.02 -9.83
C TYR A 306 -13.92 -42.12 -9.30
N VAL A 307 -14.87 -42.30 -10.21
CA VAL A 307 -16.27 -42.63 -9.88
C VAL A 307 -16.71 -43.88 -10.63
N SER A 308 -17.59 -44.65 -10.02
CA SER A 308 -18.21 -45.82 -10.64
C SER A 308 -19.68 -45.88 -10.40
N PHE A 309 -20.43 -46.38 -11.39
CA PHE A 309 -21.86 -46.55 -11.34
C PHE A 309 -22.16 -48.02 -11.65
N THR A 310 -23.06 -48.65 -10.90
CA THR A 310 -23.39 -50.06 -11.01
C THR A 310 -24.85 -50.23 -11.28
N TRP A 311 -25.22 -51.01 -12.28
CA TRP A 311 -26.56 -51.44 -12.63
C TRP A 311 -26.62 -52.94 -12.53
N THR A 312 -27.81 -53.48 -12.26
CA THR A 312 -28.09 -54.88 -12.42
C THR A 312 -29.25 -55.06 -13.42
N TYR A 313 -29.14 -56.04 -14.25
CA TYR A 313 -30.13 -56.39 -15.26
C TYR A 313 -30.47 -57.89 -15.16
N SER A 314 -31.68 -58.26 -15.55
CA SER A 314 -32.03 -59.63 -15.86
C SER A 314 -31.88 -59.87 -17.37
N ALA A 315 -31.19 -60.93 -17.79
CA ALA A 315 -31.09 -61.32 -19.21
C ALA A 315 -32.45 -61.77 -19.72
N ASP A 316 -32.92 -61.16 -20.81
CA ASP A 316 -34.16 -61.54 -21.47
C ASP A 316 -33.88 -62.47 -22.66
N ALA A 317 -34.94 -63.12 -23.19
CA ALA A 317 -34.81 -63.91 -24.43
C ALA A 317 -34.47 -63.00 -25.62
N SER A 318 -33.49 -63.42 -26.42
CA SER A 318 -33.04 -62.72 -27.63
C SER A 318 -34.04 -62.90 -28.76
#